data_76939559a1b1bd830aead973af2574d3
#
_entry.id   76939559a1b1bd830aead973af2574d3
#
_cell.length_a   1.000
_cell.length_b   1.000
_cell.length_c   1.000
_cell.angle_alpha   90.00
_cell.angle_beta   90.00
_cell.angle_gamma   90.00
#
_symmetry.space_group_name_H-M   'P 1'
#
loop_
_entity.id
_entity.type
_entity.pdbx_description
1 polymer ?
#
loop_
_entity_poly.entity_id
_entity_poly.type
_entity_poly.pdbx_seq_one_letter_code
_entity_poly.pdbx_strand_id
1 'polypeptide(L)'
;MKKRILTLLLVFICLLTVACGKKKEEEGEKTLKCVAEFEDQKVESVMVVDIRTGEVSKTSIKMTVPKSFYASFNYTDEQLIEALCKNNAGYYDSCEANIEGSYVNSSIDYNPKKYQEELEKEFKVEKIDKSVLEQMKQKSEANGSSCTIS
;
A
#
# COMPACT_ATOMS: atom_id res chain seq x y z
N MET A 1 20.10 46.08 36.11
CA MET A 1 20.64 45.17 35.10
C MET A 1 20.41 43.68 35.40
N LYS A 2 20.68 43.18 36.60
CA LYS A 2 20.52 41.75 36.95
C LYS A 2 19.10 41.17 36.74
N LYS A 3 18.05 41.94 37.03
CA LYS A 3 16.64 41.47 36.83
C LYS A 3 16.26 41.29 35.38
N ARG A 4 16.78 42.12 34.46
CA ARG A 4 16.48 42.02 33.02
C ARG A 4 17.17 40.83 32.35
N ILE A 5 18.36 40.47 32.83
CA ILE A 5 19.11 39.31 32.34
C ILE A 5 18.40 38.01 32.76
N LEU A 6 17.88 37.95 34.00
CA LEU A 6 17.15 36.79 34.50
C LEU A 6 15.85 36.54 33.74
N THR A 7 15.12 37.61 33.38
CA THR A 7 13.88 37.52 32.59
C THR A 7 14.17 37.05 31.16
N LEU A 8 15.26 37.51 30.54
CA LEU A 8 15.69 37.08 29.23
C LEU A 8 16.12 35.59 29.22
N LEU A 9 16.80 35.15 30.28
CA LEU A 9 17.22 33.75 30.44
C LEU A 9 15.99 32.82 30.59
N LEU A 10 14.99 33.24 31.35
CA LEU A 10 13.75 32.48 31.54
C LEU A 10 12.93 32.35 30.24
N VAL A 11 12.87 33.40 29.43
CA VAL A 11 12.21 33.38 28.12
C VAL A 11 12.95 32.45 27.14
N PHE A 12 14.30 32.46 27.21
CA PHE A 12 15.10 31.57 26.35
C PHE A 12 14.95 30.09 26.72
N ILE A 13 14.82 29.78 28.02
CA ILE A 13 14.57 28.40 28.50
C ILE A 13 13.15 27.94 28.06
N CYS A 14 12.14 28.82 28.10
CA CYS A 14 10.80 28.49 27.60
C CYS A 14 10.77 28.26 26.10
N LEU A 15 11.59 28.95 25.31
CA LEU A 15 11.69 28.72 23.86
C LEU A 15 12.38 27.39 23.52
N LEU A 16 13.32 26.93 24.38
CA LEU A 16 13.96 25.63 24.16
C LEU A 16 13.05 24.43 24.53
N THR A 17 12.10 24.62 25.45
CA THR A 17 11.15 23.55 25.81
C THR A 17 10.01 23.39 24.78
N VAL A 18 9.73 24.42 23.95
CA VAL A 18 8.76 24.32 22.83
C VAL A 18 9.41 23.66 21.62
N ALA A 19 10.74 23.64 21.51
CA ALA A 19 11.44 22.95 20.42
C ALA A 19 11.59 21.43 20.64
N CYS A 20 11.28 20.91 21.82
CA CYS A 20 10.97 19.49 22.02
C CYS A 20 9.51 19.25 21.61
N GLY A 21 9.19 19.50 20.36
CA GLY A 21 7.99 18.97 19.75
C GLY A 21 8.08 17.46 19.96
N LYS A 22 7.21 16.91 20.83
CA LYS A 22 6.87 15.50 20.77
C LYS A 22 6.65 15.23 19.28
N LYS A 23 7.50 14.40 18.65
CA LYS A 23 7.10 13.73 17.41
C LYS A 23 5.71 13.21 17.75
N LYS A 24 4.66 13.76 17.12
CA LYS A 24 3.37 13.11 17.12
C LYS A 24 3.71 11.72 16.58
N GLU A 25 3.69 10.71 17.44
CA GLU A 25 3.66 9.34 16.98
C GLU A 25 2.52 9.34 15.98
N GLU A 26 2.83 9.04 14.73
CA GLU A 26 1.82 8.90 13.71
C GLU A 26 1.04 7.64 14.09
N GLU A 27 -0.01 7.85 14.86
CA GLU A 27 -0.82 6.80 15.44
C GLU A 27 -1.81 6.32 14.39
N GLY A 28 -1.90 5.01 14.21
CA GLY A 28 -3.03 4.37 13.60
C GLY A 28 -2.79 3.70 12.26
N GLU A 29 -3.90 3.34 11.64
CA GLU A 29 -3.92 2.73 10.33
C GLU A 29 -3.50 3.73 9.26
N LYS A 30 -2.70 3.24 8.32
CA LYS A 30 -2.31 3.94 7.10
C LYS A 30 -2.76 3.14 5.90
N THR A 31 -3.23 3.85 4.90
CA THR A 31 -3.64 3.26 3.62
C THR A 31 -2.66 3.69 2.54
N LEU A 32 -1.98 2.71 1.94
CA LEU A 32 -1.24 2.89 0.69
C LEU A 32 -2.17 2.51 -0.46
N LYS A 33 -2.46 3.49 -1.31
CA LYS A 33 -3.22 3.29 -2.54
C LYS A 33 -2.36 3.65 -3.74
N CYS A 34 -2.22 2.73 -4.68
CA CYS A 34 -1.50 2.96 -5.94
C CYS A 34 -2.40 2.66 -7.13
N VAL A 35 -2.31 3.50 -8.15
CA VAL A 35 -3.02 3.34 -9.42
C VAL A 35 -2.00 3.44 -10.56
N ALA A 36 -1.99 2.41 -11.40
CA ALA A 36 -1.25 2.40 -12.66
C ALA A 36 -2.24 2.41 -13.83
N GLU A 37 -2.04 3.29 -14.78
CA GLU A 37 -2.85 3.38 -16.00
C GLU A 37 -1.89 3.40 -17.19
N PHE A 38 -2.00 2.40 -18.06
CA PHE A 38 -1.18 2.24 -19.25
C PHE A 38 -2.10 1.95 -20.45
N GLU A 39 -2.20 2.89 -21.38
CA GLU A 39 -3.09 2.75 -22.54
C GLU A 39 -4.51 2.31 -22.12
N ASP A 40 -4.85 1.05 -22.39
CA ASP A 40 -6.17 0.47 -22.11
C ASP A 40 -6.19 -0.34 -20.81
N GLN A 41 -5.14 -0.29 -19.99
CA GLN A 41 -5.03 -1.08 -18.77
C GLN A 41 -5.09 -0.20 -17.53
N LYS A 42 -5.81 -0.67 -16.52
CA LYS A 42 -5.86 -0.03 -15.21
C LYS A 42 -5.62 -1.07 -14.12
N VAL A 43 -4.70 -0.76 -13.22
CA VAL A 43 -4.44 -1.56 -12.02
C VAL A 43 -4.53 -0.64 -10.81
N GLU A 44 -5.36 -0.99 -9.85
CA GLU A 44 -5.49 -0.29 -8.58
C GLU A 44 -5.16 -1.26 -7.45
N SER A 45 -4.22 -0.90 -6.58
CA SER A 45 -3.89 -1.65 -5.38
C SER A 45 -4.13 -0.82 -4.14
N VAL A 46 -4.62 -1.47 -3.09
CA VAL A 46 -4.88 -0.87 -1.78
C VAL A 46 -4.32 -1.77 -0.70
N MET A 47 -3.55 -1.21 0.22
CA MET A 47 -3.09 -1.89 1.42
C MET A 47 -3.38 -1.02 2.63
N VAL A 48 -3.92 -1.63 3.68
CA VAL A 48 -4.17 -0.97 4.98
C VAL A 48 -3.29 -1.65 6.03
N VAL A 49 -2.52 -0.85 6.76
CA VAL A 49 -1.59 -1.33 7.78
C VAL A 49 -1.63 -0.45 9.02
N ASP A 50 -1.64 -1.05 10.20
CA ASP A 50 -1.38 -0.32 11.44
C ASP A 50 0.14 -0.18 11.63
N ILE A 51 0.67 1.03 11.40
CA ILE A 51 2.12 1.30 11.47
C ILE A 51 2.72 1.15 12.88
N ARG A 52 1.88 1.10 13.94
CA ARG A 52 2.33 0.87 15.32
C ARG A 52 2.69 -0.59 15.53
N THR A 53 1.85 -1.50 15.03
CA THR A 53 2.05 -2.94 15.16
C THR A 53 2.76 -3.54 13.95
N GLY A 54 2.63 -2.91 12.78
CA GLY A 54 3.06 -3.43 11.49
C GLY A 54 2.08 -4.42 10.87
N GLU A 55 0.89 -4.57 11.47
CA GLU A 55 -0.11 -5.53 11.02
C GLU A 55 -0.85 -5.01 9.78
N VAL A 56 -0.85 -5.83 8.73
CA VAL A 56 -1.64 -5.58 7.52
C VAL A 56 -3.05 -6.11 7.75
N SER A 57 -4.04 -5.22 7.68
CA SER A 57 -5.46 -5.56 7.89
C SER A 57 -6.22 -5.82 6.59
N LYS A 58 -5.75 -5.24 5.48
CA LYS A 58 -6.37 -5.39 4.15
C LYS A 58 -5.35 -5.25 3.05
N THR A 59 -5.50 -6.08 2.02
CA THR A 59 -4.78 -5.93 0.75
C THR A 59 -5.66 -6.36 -0.40
N SER A 60 -5.87 -5.48 -1.37
CA SER A 60 -6.68 -5.76 -2.55
C SER A 60 -6.06 -5.21 -3.82
N ILE A 61 -6.30 -5.91 -4.93
CA ILE A 61 -5.93 -5.46 -6.28
C ILE A 61 -7.16 -5.55 -7.17
N LYS A 62 -7.42 -4.47 -7.92
CA LYS A 62 -8.40 -4.44 -9.00
C LYS A 62 -7.69 -4.20 -10.32
N MET A 63 -8.05 -4.96 -11.33
CA MET A 63 -7.47 -4.85 -12.66
C MET A 63 -8.56 -4.79 -13.71
N THR A 64 -8.37 -3.92 -14.69
CA THR A 64 -9.11 -3.87 -15.95
C THR A 64 -8.09 -3.92 -17.08
N VAL A 65 -8.10 -4.99 -17.86
CA VAL A 65 -7.14 -5.18 -18.95
C VAL A 65 -7.85 -5.67 -20.22
N PRO A 66 -7.40 -5.31 -21.42
CA PRO A 66 -7.95 -5.84 -22.66
C PRO A 66 -7.80 -7.37 -22.69
N LYS A 67 -8.83 -8.05 -23.17
CA LYS A 67 -8.83 -9.52 -23.35
C LYS A 67 -7.69 -9.97 -24.28
N SER A 68 -7.29 -9.11 -25.23
CA SER A 68 -6.16 -9.35 -26.13
C SER A 68 -4.83 -9.57 -25.39
N PHE A 69 -4.68 -9.05 -24.16
CA PHE A 69 -3.51 -9.29 -23.33
C PHE A 69 -3.31 -10.78 -23.02
N TYR A 70 -4.40 -11.54 -22.96
CA TYR A 70 -4.40 -12.98 -22.69
C TYR A 70 -4.49 -13.85 -23.94
N ALA A 71 -4.46 -13.26 -25.14
CA ALA A 71 -4.68 -13.97 -26.40
C ALA A 71 -3.66 -15.10 -26.65
N SER A 72 -2.43 -14.95 -26.16
CA SER A 72 -1.37 -15.98 -26.31
C SER A 72 -1.64 -17.27 -25.53
N PHE A 73 -2.53 -17.25 -24.55
CA PHE A 73 -2.86 -18.42 -23.74
C PHE A 73 -3.94 -19.32 -24.37
N ASN A 74 -4.63 -18.85 -25.40
CA ASN A 74 -5.72 -19.55 -26.09
C ASN A 74 -6.82 -20.08 -25.15
N TYR A 75 -7.11 -19.38 -24.08
CA TYR A 75 -8.18 -19.73 -23.14
C TYR A 75 -9.56 -19.36 -23.70
N THR A 76 -10.56 -20.19 -23.39
CA THR A 76 -11.96 -19.73 -23.45
C THR A 76 -12.20 -18.70 -22.34
N ASP A 77 -13.33 -17.99 -22.39
CA ASP A 77 -13.67 -16.98 -21.38
C ASP A 77 -13.79 -17.61 -19.99
N GLU A 78 -14.39 -18.80 -19.88
CA GLU A 78 -14.51 -19.55 -18.64
C GLU A 78 -13.13 -19.98 -18.11
N GLN A 79 -12.29 -20.51 -18.99
CA GLN A 79 -10.92 -20.92 -18.62
C GLN A 79 -10.08 -19.72 -18.14
N LEU A 80 -10.26 -18.56 -18.76
CA LEU A 80 -9.56 -17.35 -18.37
C LEU A 80 -9.99 -16.88 -16.98
N ILE A 81 -11.30 -16.83 -16.71
CA ILE A 81 -11.85 -16.46 -15.40
C ILE A 81 -11.34 -17.44 -14.32
N GLU A 82 -11.42 -18.76 -14.61
CA GLU A 82 -10.91 -19.78 -13.68
C GLU A 82 -9.41 -19.62 -13.42
N ALA A 83 -8.61 -19.38 -14.45
CA ALA A 83 -7.17 -19.22 -14.32
C ALA A 83 -6.78 -17.99 -13.49
N LEU A 84 -7.49 -16.86 -13.65
CA LEU A 84 -7.26 -15.63 -12.92
C LEU A 84 -7.53 -15.77 -11.42
N CYS A 85 -8.57 -16.53 -11.06
CA CYS A 85 -8.98 -16.75 -9.68
C CYS A 85 -8.46 -18.06 -9.07
N LYS A 86 -7.53 -18.74 -9.75
CA LYS A 86 -6.94 -19.97 -9.22
C LYS A 86 -6.11 -19.69 -7.98
N ASN A 87 -6.68 -20.00 -6.81
CA ASN A 87 -6.04 -19.79 -5.52
C ASN A 87 -5.16 -20.98 -5.13
N ASN A 88 -3.93 -20.99 -5.61
CA ASN A 88 -2.95 -21.97 -5.17
C ASN A 88 -2.38 -21.55 -3.81
N ALA A 89 -2.44 -22.43 -2.81
CA ALA A 89 -1.88 -22.22 -1.47
C ALA A 89 -2.61 -21.18 -0.58
N GLY A 90 -3.84 -20.79 -0.89
CA GLY A 90 -4.68 -19.93 -0.04
C GLY A 90 -4.15 -18.50 0.12
N TYR A 91 -3.59 -17.94 -0.95
CA TYR A 91 -3.12 -16.54 -0.96
C TYR A 91 -4.25 -15.52 -1.04
N TYR A 92 -5.42 -15.93 -1.53
CA TYR A 92 -6.58 -15.05 -1.69
C TYR A 92 -7.64 -15.39 -0.66
N ASP A 93 -8.21 -14.36 -0.04
CA ASP A 93 -9.43 -14.49 0.76
C ASP A 93 -10.66 -14.43 -0.14
N SER A 94 -10.61 -13.62 -1.24
CA SER A 94 -11.61 -13.59 -2.28
C SER A 94 -11.00 -13.28 -3.65
N CYS A 95 -11.65 -13.75 -4.71
CA CYS A 95 -11.34 -13.38 -6.07
C CYS A 95 -12.61 -13.40 -6.91
N GLU A 96 -12.83 -12.32 -7.64
CA GLU A 96 -13.89 -12.19 -8.63
C GLU A 96 -13.29 -11.76 -9.95
N ALA A 97 -13.69 -12.40 -11.04
CA ALA A 97 -13.30 -12.00 -12.38
C ALA A 97 -14.51 -12.11 -13.32
N ASN A 98 -14.62 -11.16 -14.24
CA ASN A 98 -15.63 -11.18 -15.29
C ASN A 98 -15.07 -10.61 -16.59
N ILE A 99 -15.76 -10.88 -17.68
CA ILE A 99 -15.43 -10.34 -19.00
C ILE A 99 -16.61 -9.47 -19.45
N GLU A 100 -16.31 -8.21 -19.73
CA GLU A 100 -17.26 -7.23 -20.25
C GLU A 100 -16.76 -6.68 -21.58
N GLY A 101 -17.44 -7.09 -22.66
CA GLY A 101 -17.01 -6.73 -24.01
C GLY A 101 -15.62 -7.25 -24.35
N SER A 102 -14.68 -6.34 -24.59
CA SER A 102 -13.28 -6.66 -24.89
C SER A 102 -12.35 -6.57 -23.67
N TYR A 103 -12.88 -6.38 -22.47
CA TYR A 103 -12.11 -6.22 -21.24
C TYR A 103 -12.31 -7.35 -20.25
N VAL A 104 -11.26 -7.66 -19.54
CA VAL A 104 -11.24 -8.55 -18.37
C VAL A 104 -11.12 -7.70 -17.14
N ASN A 105 -12.10 -7.80 -16.24
CA ASN A 105 -12.09 -7.16 -14.93
C ASN A 105 -11.83 -8.22 -13.87
N SER A 106 -10.94 -7.94 -12.93
CA SER A 106 -10.73 -8.80 -11.78
C SER A 106 -10.56 -7.99 -10.50
N SER A 107 -11.02 -8.56 -9.40
CA SER A 107 -10.87 -8.01 -8.05
C SER A 107 -10.40 -9.13 -7.13
N ILE A 108 -9.26 -8.95 -6.50
CA ILE A 108 -8.62 -9.94 -5.64
C ILE A 108 -8.38 -9.31 -4.28
N ASP A 109 -8.90 -9.93 -3.21
CA ASP A 109 -8.50 -9.64 -1.85
C ASP A 109 -7.50 -10.71 -1.41
N TYR A 110 -6.30 -10.29 -1.09
CA TYR A 110 -5.25 -11.18 -0.61
C TYR A 110 -5.45 -11.50 0.87
N ASN A 111 -4.99 -12.65 1.30
CA ASN A 111 -4.87 -12.95 2.72
C ASN A 111 -3.85 -12.00 3.37
N PRO A 112 -4.27 -11.10 4.28
CA PRO A 112 -3.40 -10.03 4.78
C PRO A 112 -2.16 -10.56 5.48
N LYS A 113 -2.29 -11.65 6.25
CA LYS A 113 -1.17 -12.26 7.00
C LYS A 113 -0.10 -12.82 6.06
N LYS A 114 -0.52 -13.57 5.03
CA LYS A 114 0.43 -14.12 4.05
C LYS A 114 1.12 -13.02 3.24
N TYR A 115 0.37 -11.99 2.88
CA TYR A 115 0.91 -10.84 2.18
C TYR A 115 1.93 -10.08 3.04
N GLN A 116 1.64 -9.89 4.32
CA GLN A 116 2.56 -9.29 5.28
C GLN A 116 3.86 -10.10 5.39
N GLU A 117 3.77 -11.43 5.56
CA GLU A 117 4.94 -12.31 5.64
C GLU A 117 5.85 -12.21 4.40
N GLU A 118 5.27 -12.01 3.21
CA GLU A 118 6.04 -11.80 1.98
C GLU A 118 6.72 -10.44 1.94
N LEU A 119 6.02 -9.38 2.35
CA LEU A 119 6.61 -8.04 2.44
C LEU A 119 7.76 -7.99 3.45
N GLU A 120 7.60 -8.58 4.61
CA GLU A 120 8.65 -8.66 5.62
C GLU A 120 9.91 -9.35 5.09
N LYS A 121 9.73 -10.42 4.32
CA LYS A 121 10.85 -11.10 3.63
C LYS A 121 11.48 -10.24 2.53
N GLU A 122 10.65 -9.60 1.69
CA GLU A 122 11.12 -8.78 0.57
C GLU A 122 11.94 -7.58 1.06
N PHE A 123 11.41 -6.86 2.05
CA PHE A 123 12.06 -5.68 2.62
C PHE A 123 13.06 -5.99 3.73
N LYS A 124 13.17 -7.27 4.16
CA LYS A 124 14.05 -7.74 5.25
C LYS A 124 13.82 -6.98 6.55
N VAL A 125 12.55 -6.83 6.91
CA VAL A 125 12.11 -6.12 8.11
C VAL A 125 11.29 -7.06 9.00
N GLU A 126 11.22 -6.74 10.28
CA GLU A 126 10.37 -7.46 11.26
C GLU A 126 8.97 -6.84 11.39
N LYS A 127 8.76 -5.68 10.74
CA LYS A 127 7.55 -4.89 10.90
C LYS A 127 7.37 -3.95 9.72
N ILE A 128 6.14 -3.83 9.26
CA ILE A 128 5.76 -2.86 8.23
C ILE A 128 5.49 -1.51 8.91
N ASP A 129 6.44 -0.61 8.85
CA ASP A 129 6.34 0.74 9.38
C ASP A 129 6.17 1.79 8.25
N LYS A 130 6.14 3.06 8.63
CA LYS A 130 6.05 4.17 7.68
C LYS A 130 7.18 4.17 6.65
N SER A 131 8.39 3.81 7.05
CA SER A 131 9.55 3.78 6.14
C SER A 131 9.36 2.73 5.05
N VAL A 132 8.82 1.56 5.41
CA VAL A 132 8.51 0.50 4.44
C VAL A 132 7.41 0.96 3.49
N LEU A 133 6.35 1.61 3.99
CA LEU A 133 5.29 2.18 3.14
C LEU A 133 5.83 3.20 2.13
N GLU A 134 6.71 4.09 2.56
CA GLU A 134 7.34 5.06 1.66
C GLU A 134 8.24 4.37 0.61
N GLN A 135 8.97 3.32 0.97
CA GLN A 135 9.75 2.54 0.02
C GLN A 135 8.86 1.82 -1.00
N MET A 136 7.74 1.23 -0.55
CA MET A 136 6.75 0.60 -1.44
C MET A 136 6.16 1.61 -2.41
N LYS A 137 5.77 2.80 -1.91
CA LYS A 137 5.29 3.90 -2.71
C LYS A 137 6.30 4.28 -3.80
N GLN A 138 7.54 4.58 -3.41
CA GLN A 138 8.61 4.97 -4.33
C GLN A 138 8.88 3.89 -5.39
N LYS A 139 8.91 2.62 -4.99
CA LYS A 139 9.09 1.49 -5.91
C LYS A 139 7.95 1.39 -6.93
N SER A 140 6.70 1.59 -6.49
CA SER A 140 5.53 1.58 -7.37
C SER A 140 5.51 2.78 -8.31
N GLU A 141 5.86 3.97 -7.83
CA GLU A 141 5.96 5.20 -8.64
C GLU A 141 7.08 5.10 -9.68
N ALA A 142 8.21 4.49 -9.35
CA ALA A 142 9.28 4.22 -10.30
C ALA A 142 8.84 3.28 -11.45
N ASN A 143 7.81 2.46 -11.22
CA ASN A 143 7.20 1.59 -12.21
C ASN A 143 5.96 2.19 -12.91
N GLY A 144 5.74 3.50 -12.77
CA GLY A 144 4.69 4.22 -13.49
C GLY A 144 3.34 4.29 -12.78
N SER A 145 3.25 3.91 -11.51
CA SER A 145 2.04 4.09 -10.70
C SER A 145 1.97 5.49 -10.10
N SER A 146 0.77 5.95 -9.77
CA SER A 146 0.53 7.10 -8.90
C SER A 146 0.09 6.60 -7.53
N CYS A 147 0.80 6.95 -6.47
CA CYS A 147 0.56 6.42 -5.13
C CYS A 147 0.28 7.51 -4.10
N THR A 148 -0.60 7.20 -3.14
CA THR A 148 -0.89 8.04 -1.97
C THR A 148 -0.81 7.22 -0.69
N ILE A 149 -0.34 7.85 0.40
CA ILE A 149 -0.43 7.33 1.76
C ILE A 149 -1.32 8.28 2.57
N SER A 150 -2.37 7.74 3.17
CA SER A 150 -3.32 8.50 3.98
C SER A 150 -3.49 7.88 5.38
#